data_c6a8650a0a12d917d92d98b1b3b99ad0
#
_entry.id   c6a8650a0a12d917d92d98b1b3b99ad0
#
_cell.length_a   1.000
_cell.length_b   1.000
_cell.length_c   1.000
_cell.angle_alpha   90.00
_cell.angle_beta   90.00
_cell.angle_gamma   90.00
#
_symmetry.space_group_name_H-M   'P 1'
#
loop_
_entity.id
_entity.type
_entity.pdbx_description
1 polymer ?
#
loop_
_entity_poly.entity_id
_entity_poly.type
_entity_poly.pdbx_seq_one_letter_code
_entity_poly.pdbx_strand_id
1 'polypeptide(L)'
;SDLLRGVNKLADAVQVTLGPKGRNVLIEKKFGSPLMTKDGVTVAKEVELKDKHENMGAQLVREVASKTSDVAGDGTTTATVLARSIYKEGIKAVVSGANVMEIKKGIDLAVAEVVKSIDEIKKPVEGNAIAQVGTISANGDEEIGKTIADAMAKVGKDGVITVEEAKGRDTELNVVEGMQFDRGYLSPYFVTNPDQMKVELENPFLLTFEKKISNMRDLLPLLEQVVNSRRPLLIIAEDVDGEALATLVVNKIRGTLNVAAVKAPGFGDRRKAMLEDIAILTGGKAITEDLGLKLENLQISDLGTAKKVVIDKENTTIIEGAGKPEAIQGRVKQIRSQIEQSTSDYDKEKLQERLAKLVG
;
A
#
# COMPACT_ATOMS: atom_id res chain seq x y z
N SER A 1 -8.27 26.24 -24.04
CA SER A 1 -7.24 26.62 -23.04
C SER A 1 -6.09 25.63 -23.11
N ASP A 2 -4.92 26.04 -22.72
CA ASP A 2 -3.69 25.24 -22.73
C ASP A 2 -3.82 24.03 -21.80
N LEU A 3 -4.48 24.22 -20.66
CA LEU A 3 -4.84 23.12 -19.75
C LEU A 3 -5.61 22.01 -20.49
N LEU A 4 -6.64 22.35 -21.28
CA LEU A 4 -7.40 21.35 -22.03
C LEU A 4 -6.53 20.64 -23.08
N ARG A 5 -5.58 21.35 -23.71
CA ARG A 5 -4.65 20.71 -24.63
C ARG A 5 -3.76 19.68 -23.92
N GLY A 6 -3.31 20.02 -22.72
CA GLY A 6 -2.53 19.10 -21.89
C GLY A 6 -3.32 17.86 -21.47
N VAL A 7 -4.55 18.08 -21.00
CA VAL A 7 -5.49 16.99 -20.69
C VAL A 7 -5.69 16.05 -21.89
N ASN A 8 -5.92 16.63 -23.08
CA ASN A 8 -6.12 15.82 -24.29
C ASN A 8 -4.86 15.05 -24.68
N LYS A 9 -3.68 15.68 -24.69
CA LYS A 9 -2.42 15.01 -25.06
C LYS A 9 -2.14 13.80 -24.18
N LEU A 10 -2.30 13.92 -22.87
CA LEU A 10 -2.10 12.79 -21.96
C LEU A 10 -3.19 11.72 -22.18
N ALA A 11 -4.46 12.12 -22.23
CA ALA A 11 -5.56 11.19 -22.41
C ALA A 11 -5.48 10.45 -23.76
N ASP A 12 -5.04 11.09 -24.84
CA ASP A 12 -4.84 10.45 -26.13
C ASP A 12 -3.72 9.40 -26.08
N ALA A 13 -2.62 9.68 -25.36
CA ALA A 13 -1.55 8.71 -25.17
C ALA A 13 -2.01 7.48 -24.36
N VAL A 14 -2.81 7.69 -23.32
CA VAL A 14 -3.32 6.62 -22.45
C VAL A 14 -4.46 5.84 -23.11
N GLN A 15 -5.37 6.50 -23.81
CA GLN A 15 -6.57 5.89 -24.40
C GLN A 15 -6.27 4.74 -25.36
N VAL A 16 -5.11 4.74 -26.03
CA VAL A 16 -4.73 3.68 -26.97
C VAL A 16 -4.58 2.31 -26.30
N THR A 17 -4.45 2.27 -24.98
CA THR A 17 -4.36 1.04 -24.20
C THR A 17 -5.71 0.46 -23.79
N LEU A 18 -6.84 1.13 -24.11
CA LEU A 18 -8.17 0.79 -23.62
C LEU A 18 -8.73 -0.50 -24.22
N GLY A 19 -9.15 -1.39 -23.35
CA GLY A 19 -10.00 -2.54 -23.67
C GLY A 19 -9.34 -3.63 -24.53
N PRO A 20 -10.14 -4.56 -25.11
CA PRO A 20 -9.62 -5.72 -25.83
C PRO A 20 -8.80 -5.37 -27.09
N LYS A 21 -9.05 -4.22 -27.67
CA LYS A 21 -8.30 -3.68 -28.83
C LYS A 21 -7.15 -2.76 -28.40
N GLY A 22 -6.87 -2.66 -27.09
CA GLY A 22 -5.78 -1.85 -26.57
C GLY A 22 -4.42 -2.27 -27.14
N ARG A 23 -3.59 -1.26 -27.40
CA ARG A 23 -2.25 -1.44 -27.98
C ARG A 23 -1.18 -1.15 -26.95
N ASN A 24 -0.03 -1.76 -27.13
CA ASN A 24 1.17 -1.39 -26.38
C ASN A 24 1.62 0.02 -26.77
N VAL A 25 2.09 0.75 -25.77
CA VAL A 25 2.77 2.04 -25.92
C VAL A 25 4.26 1.80 -25.70
N LEU A 26 5.07 2.31 -26.62
CA LEU A 26 6.52 2.32 -26.46
C LEU A 26 6.95 3.64 -25.85
N ILE A 27 7.62 3.57 -24.71
CA ILE A 27 8.08 4.72 -23.93
C ILE A 27 9.59 4.78 -23.99
N GLU A 28 10.11 5.92 -24.47
CA GLU A 28 11.53 6.19 -24.43
C GLU A 28 11.99 6.47 -22.98
N LYS A 29 13.06 5.82 -22.56
CA LYS A 29 13.70 6.10 -21.27
C LYS A 29 15.00 6.88 -21.50
N LYS A 30 15.24 7.86 -20.65
CA LYS A 30 16.50 8.64 -20.66
C LYS A 30 17.73 7.76 -20.44
N PHE A 31 17.56 6.69 -19.66
CA PHE A 31 18.57 5.69 -19.37
C PHE A 31 17.95 4.29 -19.45
N GLY A 32 18.64 3.34 -20.08
CA GLY A 32 18.19 1.97 -20.23
C GLY A 32 17.40 1.71 -21.53
N SER A 33 16.78 0.54 -21.61
CA SER A 33 15.98 0.13 -22.78
C SER A 33 14.60 0.81 -22.78
N PRO A 34 14.01 1.06 -23.97
CA PRO A 34 12.63 1.53 -24.06
C PRO A 34 11.67 0.59 -23.34
N LEU A 35 10.68 1.15 -22.66
CA LEU A 35 9.63 0.38 -21.99
C LEU A 35 8.43 0.21 -22.91
N MET A 36 7.98 -1.03 -23.07
CA MET A 36 6.75 -1.34 -23.79
C MET A 36 5.68 -1.80 -22.78
N THR A 37 4.55 -1.11 -22.75
CA THR A 37 3.48 -1.38 -21.80
C THR A 37 2.09 -1.14 -22.36
N LYS A 38 1.08 -1.83 -21.81
CA LYS A 38 -0.35 -1.54 -21.99
C LYS A 38 -0.96 -0.88 -20.74
N ASP A 39 -0.21 -0.76 -19.66
CA ASP A 39 -0.72 -0.19 -18.43
C ASP A 39 -0.91 1.33 -18.54
N GLY A 40 -2.16 1.77 -18.37
CA GLY A 40 -2.54 3.17 -18.52
C GLY A 40 -1.88 4.11 -17.51
N VAL A 41 -1.70 3.69 -16.26
CA VAL A 41 -1.06 4.54 -15.23
C VAL A 41 0.43 4.69 -15.51
N THR A 42 1.10 3.63 -15.96
CA THR A 42 2.51 3.70 -16.37
C THR A 42 2.69 4.68 -17.53
N VAL A 43 1.83 4.61 -18.56
CA VAL A 43 1.86 5.58 -19.67
C VAL A 43 1.60 7.00 -19.15
N ALA A 44 0.61 7.20 -18.27
CA ALA A 44 0.27 8.52 -17.73
C ALA A 44 1.43 9.14 -16.93
N LYS A 45 2.18 8.34 -16.18
CA LYS A 45 3.33 8.80 -15.36
C LYS A 45 4.50 9.30 -16.21
N GLU A 46 4.69 8.76 -17.40
CA GLU A 46 5.81 9.09 -18.29
C GLU A 46 5.53 10.27 -19.23
N VAL A 47 4.28 10.72 -19.35
CA VAL A 47 3.94 11.88 -20.21
C VAL A 47 4.38 13.17 -19.55
N GLU A 48 5.38 13.84 -20.14
CA GLU A 48 5.83 15.20 -19.79
C GLU A 48 5.69 16.12 -21.02
N LEU A 49 5.11 17.29 -20.80
CA LEU A 49 4.91 18.28 -21.86
C LEU A 49 5.81 19.49 -21.65
N LYS A 50 6.37 20.00 -22.74
CA LYS A 50 7.31 21.15 -22.71
C LYS A 50 6.64 22.45 -22.26
N ASP A 51 5.40 22.67 -22.69
CA ASP A 51 4.62 23.83 -22.28
C ASP A 51 4.14 23.67 -20.85
N LYS A 52 4.41 24.64 -20.00
CA LYS A 52 4.12 24.58 -18.56
C LYS A 52 2.62 24.48 -18.25
N HIS A 53 1.77 25.19 -19.00
CA HIS A 53 0.32 25.17 -18.78
C HIS A 53 -0.30 23.89 -19.32
N GLU A 54 0.16 23.40 -20.46
CA GLU A 54 -0.26 22.09 -20.96
C GLU A 54 0.18 20.97 -20.01
N ASN A 55 1.41 21.05 -19.49
CA ASN A 55 1.91 20.04 -18.53
C ASN A 55 1.10 20.04 -17.24
N MET A 56 0.64 21.19 -16.76
CA MET A 56 -0.26 21.27 -15.61
C MET A 56 -1.58 20.52 -15.88
N GLY A 57 -2.16 20.67 -17.07
CA GLY A 57 -3.35 19.90 -17.49
C GLY A 57 -3.10 18.39 -17.54
N ALA A 58 -1.94 17.98 -18.05
CA ALA A 58 -1.52 16.58 -18.05
C ALA A 58 -1.36 16.02 -16.62
N GLN A 59 -0.75 16.80 -15.71
CA GLN A 59 -0.56 16.40 -14.31
C GLN A 59 -1.89 16.14 -13.59
N LEU A 60 -2.93 16.96 -13.81
CA LEU A 60 -4.24 16.75 -13.21
C LEU A 60 -4.84 15.39 -13.61
N VAL A 61 -4.72 14.99 -14.87
CA VAL A 61 -5.24 13.70 -15.33
C VAL A 61 -4.33 12.53 -14.91
N ARG A 62 -3.03 12.76 -14.83
CA ARG A 62 -2.08 11.79 -14.23
C ARG A 62 -2.47 11.45 -12.80
N GLU A 63 -2.86 12.45 -12.00
CA GLU A 63 -3.32 12.26 -10.63
C GLU A 63 -4.56 11.35 -10.57
N VAL A 64 -5.53 11.55 -11.48
CA VAL A 64 -6.71 10.68 -11.59
C VAL A 64 -6.31 9.22 -11.85
N ALA A 65 -5.42 8.99 -12.81
CA ALA A 65 -4.94 7.64 -13.11
C ALA A 65 -4.21 7.01 -11.92
N SER A 66 -3.31 7.74 -11.26
CA SER A 66 -2.57 7.27 -10.10
C SER A 66 -3.49 6.93 -8.94
N LYS A 67 -4.43 7.82 -8.59
CA LYS A 67 -5.39 7.59 -7.50
C LYS A 67 -6.30 6.39 -7.79
N THR A 68 -6.72 6.19 -9.04
CA THR A 68 -7.49 5.01 -9.43
C THR A 68 -6.69 3.73 -9.25
N SER A 69 -5.40 3.75 -9.64
CA SER A 69 -4.48 2.62 -9.42
C SER A 69 -4.33 2.30 -7.92
N ASP A 70 -4.14 3.32 -7.10
CA ASP A 70 -3.92 3.14 -5.66
C ASP A 70 -5.16 2.55 -4.95
N VAL A 71 -6.37 2.96 -5.36
CA VAL A 71 -7.63 2.55 -4.71
C VAL A 71 -8.17 1.22 -5.27
N ALA A 72 -8.13 1.04 -6.59
CA ALA A 72 -8.79 -0.08 -7.27
C ALA A 72 -7.82 -1.06 -7.95
N GLY A 73 -6.56 -0.68 -8.15
CA GLY A 73 -5.57 -1.50 -8.85
C GLY A 73 -5.81 -1.65 -10.36
N ASP A 74 -6.97 -1.23 -10.87
CA ASP A 74 -7.36 -1.36 -12.28
C ASP A 74 -8.26 -0.20 -12.70
N GLY A 75 -8.59 -0.11 -14.00
CA GLY A 75 -9.48 0.91 -14.54
C GLY A 75 -8.84 2.28 -14.78
N THR A 76 -7.53 2.41 -14.72
CA THR A 76 -6.79 3.67 -14.86
C THR A 76 -7.02 4.36 -16.19
N THR A 77 -7.06 3.62 -17.29
CA THR A 77 -7.37 4.14 -18.64
C THR A 77 -8.81 4.63 -18.73
N THR A 78 -9.77 3.87 -18.18
CA THR A 78 -11.19 4.27 -18.13
C THR A 78 -11.36 5.57 -17.34
N ALA A 79 -10.76 5.67 -16.18
CA ALA A 79 -10.78 6.87 -15.34
C ALA A 79 -10.20 8.10 -16.08
N THR A 80 -9.09 7.91 -16.78
CA THR A 80 -8.45 8.96 -17.60
C THR A 80 -9.38 9.47 -18.70
N VAL A 81 -10.05 8.57 -19.42
CA VAL A 81 -11.00 8.93 -20.50
C VAL A 81 -12.23 9.64 -19.95
N LEU A 82 -12.77 9.16 -18.83
CA LEU A 82 -13.90 9.80 -18.14
C LEU A 82 -13.53 11.20 -17.64
N ALA A 83 -12.39 11.35 -16.98
CA ALA A 83 -11.90 12.64 -16.49
C ALA A 83 -11.79 13.67 -17.63
N ARG A 84 -11.19 13.26 -18.76
CA ARG A 84 -11.13 14.11 -19.96
C ARG A 84 -12.51 14.52 -20.44
N SER A 85 -13.45 13.58 -20.53
CA SER A 85 -14.80 13.85 -21.04
C SER A 85 -15.56 14.81 -20.13
N ILE A 86 -15.53 14.59 -18.82
CA ILE A 86 -16.15 15.47 -17.82
C ILE A 86 -15.55 16.86 -17.90
N TYR A 87 -14.22 16.97 -17.92
CA TYR A 87 -13.53 18.26 -18.00
C TYR A 87 -13.83 19.02 -19.29
N LYS A 88 -13.83 18.32 -20.43
CA LYS A 88 -14.12 18.91 -21.76
C LYS A 88 -15.54 19.46 -21.83
N GLU A 89 -16.53 18.71 -21.39
CA GLU A 89 -17.93 19.17 -21.39
C GLU A 89 -18.17 20.27 -20.35
N GLY A 90 -17.55 20.16 -19.16
CA GLY A 90 -17.60 21.22 -18.14
C GLY A 90 -17.05 22.55 -18.64
N ILE A 91 -15.89 22.55 -19.32
CA ILE A 91 -15.33 23.78 -19.90
C ILE A 91 -16.25 24.38 -20.96
N LYS A 92 -16.89 23.57 -21.82
CA LYS A 92 -17.85 24.08 -22.79
C LYS A 92 -18.99 24.84 -22.11
N ALA A 93 -19.56 24.25 -21.05
CA ALA A 93 -20.62 24.89 -20.28
C ALA A 93 -20.17 26.21 -19.64
N VAL A 94 -18.95 26.24 -19.05
CA VAL A 94 -18.39 27.48 -18.47
C VAL A 94 -18.20 28.57 -19.52
N VAL A 95 -17.62 28.23 -20.68
CA VAL A 95 -17.42 29.18 -21.78
C VAL A 95 -18.76 29.73 -22.33
N SER A 96 -19.84 28.92 -22.27
CA SER A 96 -21.17 29.31 -22.61
C SER A 96 -21.86 30.16 -21.54
N GLY A 97 -21.20 30.52 -20.44
CA GLY A 97 -21.70 31.39 -19.39
C GLY A 97 -22.34 30.69 -18.19
N ALA A 98 -22.28 29.36 -18.11
CA ALA A 98 -22.82 28.65 -16.95
C ALA A 98 -21.93 28.88 -15.69
N ASN A 99 -22.57 28.91 -14.52
CA ASN A 99 -21.89 29.09 -13.25
C ASN A 99 -21.11 27.86 -12.87
N VAL A 100 -19.81 28.02 -12.61
CA VAL A 100 -18.87 26.94 -12.28
C VAL A 100 -19.30 26.15 -11.04
N MET A 101 -19.82 26.82 -10.02
CA MET A 101 -20.26 26.16 -8.77
C MET A 101 -21.53 25.33 -8.99
N GLU A 102 -22.44 25.78 -9.85
CA GLU A 102 -23.63 25.01 -10.21
C GLU A 102 -23.27 23.78 -11.06
N ILE A 103 -22.32 23.93 -11.99
CA ILE A 103 -21.79 22.77 -12.75
C ILE A 103 -21.19 21.76 -11.80
N LYS A 104 -20.34 22.20 -10.86
CA LYS A 104 -19.74 21.30 -9.86
C LYS A 104 -20.81 20.55 -9.08
N LYS A 105 -21.81 21.25 -8.56
CA LYS A 105 -22.92 20.64 -7.82
C LYS A 105 -23.68 19.62 -8.66
N GLY A 106 -23.92 19.94 -9.96
CA GLY A 106 -24.54 19.02 -10.89
C GLY A 106 -23.69 17.75 -11.12
N ILE A 107 -22.37 17.89 -11.24
CA ILE A 107 -21.44 16.74 -11.36
C ILE A 107 -21.50 15.88 -10.09
N ASP A 108 -21.45 16.49 -8.90
CA ASP A 108 -21.48 15.77 -7.62
C ASP A 108 -22.78 14.94 -7.49
N LEU A 109 -23.93 15.51 -7.85
CA LEU A 109 -25.22 14.82 -7.84
C LEU A 109 -25.26 13.67 -8.86
N ALA A 110 -24.77 13.90 -10.08
CA ALA A 110 -24.72 12.88 -11.12
C ALA A 110 -23.80 11.71 -10.73
N VAL A 111 -22.62 12.00 -10.14
CA VAL A 111 -21.70 10.97 -9.66
C VAL A 111 -22.36 10.12 -8.58
N ALA A 112 -23.05 10.73 -7.61
CA ALA A 112 -23.74 9.98 -6.55
C ALA A 112 -24.78 9.01 -7.12
N GLU A 113 -25.58 9.43 -8.12
CA GLU A 113 -26.59 8.57 -8.74
C GLU A 113 -25.98 7.47 -9.63
N VAL A 114 -24.90 7.80 -10.36
CA VAL A 114 -24.19 6.80 -11.18
C VAL A 114 -23.55 5.73 -10.28
N VAL A 115 -22.93 6.12 -9.17
CA VAL A 115 -22.33 5.16 -8.21
C VAL A 115 -23.42 4.24 -7.65
N LYS A 116 -24.58 4.79 -7.27
CA LYS A 116 -25.71 3.98 -6.81
C LYS A 116 -26.18 2.98 -7.87
N SER A 117 -26.31 3.42 -9.12
CA SER A 117 -26.69 2.53 -10.22
C SER A 117 -25.64 1.43 -10.48
N ILE A 118 -24.35 1.74 -10.34
CA ILE A 118 -23.28 0.74 -10.44
C ILE A 118 -23.40 -0.28 -9.29
N ASP A 119 -23.68 0.18 -8.07
CA ASP A 119 -23.87 -0.71 -6.92
C ASP A 119 -25.04 -1.72 -7.11
N GLU A 120 -26.09 -1.31 -7.85
CA GLU A 120 -27.22 -2.19 -8.16
C GLU A 120 -26.87 -3.30 -9.18
N ILE A 121 -25.92 -3.03 -10.08
CA ILE A 121 -25.55 -3.97 -11.17
C ILE A 121 -24.25 -4.73 -10.93
N LYS A 122 -23.44 -4.32 -9.93
CA LYS A 122 -22.17 -4.99 -9.62
C LYS A 122 -22.39 -6.46 -9.24
N LYS A 123 -21.44 -7.30 -9.59
CA LYS A 123 -21.43 -8.71 -9.21
C LYS A 123 -20.19 -9.00 -8.37
N PRO A 124 -20.30 -9.76 -7.27
CA PRO A 124 -19.15 -10.19 -6.50
C PRO A 124 -18.22 -11.08 -7.35
N VAL A 125 -16.91 -10.92 -7.17
CA VAL A 125 -15.90 -11.75 -7.83
C VAL A 125 -15.52 -12.87 -6.88
N GLU A 126 -15.98 -14.10 -7.18
CA GLU A 126 -15.78 -15.28 -6.34
C GLU A 126 -15.46 -16.53 -7.18
N GLY A 127 -14.76 -17.50 -6.59
CA GLY A 127 -14.46 -18.77 -7.25
C GLY A 127 -13.72 -18.60 -8.56
N ASN A 128 -14.22 -19.19 -9.64
CA ASN A 128 -13.59 -19.13 -10.96
C ASN A 128 -13.55 -17.71 -11.58
N ALA A 129 -14.41 -16.80 -11.13
CA ALA A 129 -14.38 -15.41 -11.59
C ALA A 129 -13.08 -14.70 -11.21
N ILE A 130 -12.42 -15.10 -10.12
CA ILE A 130 -11.11 -14.56 -9.72
C ILE A 130 -10.07 -14.86 -10.80
N ALA A 131 -10.00 -16.09 -11.29
CA ALA A 131 -9.10 -16.49 -12.37
C ALA A 131 -9.41 -15.71 -13.67
N GLN A 132 -10.69 -15.53 -14.00
CA GLN A 132 -11.10 -14.77 -15.20
C GLN A 132 -10.69 -13.30 -15.13
N VAL A 133 -10.90 -12.65 -13.98
CA VAL A 133 -10.45 -11.25 -13.77
C VAL A 133 -8.93 -11.17 -13.83
N GLY A 134 -8.22 -12.08 -13.16
CA GLY A 134 -6.76 -12.17 -13.23
C GLY A 134 -6.24 -12.35 -14.67
N THR A 135 -6.86 -13.21 -15.44
CA THR A 135 -6.53 -13.45 -16.85
C THR A 135 -6.71 -12.17 -17.70
N ILE A 136 -7.83 -11.46 -17.51
CA ILE A 136 -8.09 -10.21 -18.24
C ILE A 136 -7.05 -9.16 -17.85
N SER A 137 -6.75 -8.98 -16.57
CA SER A 137 -5.74 -8.05 -16.08
C SER A 137 -4.33 -8.39 -16.56
N ALA A 138 -4.05 -9.67 -16.78
CA ALA A 138 -2.80 -10.17 -17.36
C ALA A 138 -2.79 -10.19 -18.91
N ASN A 139 -3.65 -9.41 -19.58
CA ASN A 139 -3.77 -9.35 -21.04
C ASN A 139 -4.10 -10.68 -21.73
N GLY A 140 -4.87 -11.53 -21.09
CA GLY A 140 -5.31 -12.82 -21.61
C GLY A 140 -4.41 -14.01 -21.23
N ASP A 141 -3.46 -13.81 -20.32
CA ASP A 141 -2.61 -14.90 -19.81
C ASP A 141 -3.37 -15.69 -18.72
N GLU A 142 -3.82 -16.89 -19.15
CA GLU A 142 -4.60 -17.77 -18.27
C GLU A 142 -3.76 -18.40 -17.14
N GLU A 143 -2.46 -18.58 -17.35
CA GLU A 143 -1.56 -19.13 -16.34
C GLU A 143 -1.39 -18.16 -15.17
N ILE A 144 -1.17 -16.88 -15.47
CA ILE A 144 -1.13 -15.81 -14.46
C ILE A 144 -2.46 -15.72 -13.73
N GLY A 145 -3.60 -15.71 -14.46
CA GLY A 145 -4.93 -15.66 -13.88
C GLY A 145 -5.20 -16.80 -12.92
N LYS A 146 -4.81 -18.02 -13.27
CA LYS A 146 -4.93 -19.20 -12.44
C LYS A 146 -4.03 -19.13 -11.20
N THR A 147 -2.78 -18.73 -11.37
CA THR A 147 -1.82 -18.57 -10.25
C THR A 147 -2.34 -17.58 -9.21
N ILE A 148 -2.92 -16.45 -9.64
CA ILE A 148 -3.54 -15.47 -8.74
C ILE A 148 -4.75 -16.08 -8.02
N ALA A 149 -5.61 -16.82 -8.73
CA ALA A 149 -6.77 -17.49 -8.11
C ALA A 149 -6.35 -18.55 -7.09
N ASP A 150 -5.31 -19.33 -7.39
CA ASP A 150 -4.74 -20.32 -6.48
C ASP A 150 -4.12 -19.65 -5.23
N ALA A 151 -3.47 -18.51 -5.40
CA ALA A 151 -2.97 -17.69 -4.30
C ALA A 151 -4.13 -17.19 -3.41
N MET A 152 -5.16 -16.58 -4.02
CA MET A 152 -6.36 -16.12 -3.29
C MET A 152 -7.08 -17.25 -2.54
N ALA A 153 -7.14 -18.45 -3.13
CA ALA A 153 -7.74 -19.62 -2.47
C ALA A 153 -6.95 -20.04 -1.22
N LYS A 154 -5.63 -19.86 -1.21
CA LYS A 154 -4.75 -20.22 -0.10
C LYS A 154 -4.76 -19.18 1.02
N VAL A 155 -4.71 -17.89 0.68
CA VAL A 155 -4.59 -16.80 1.67
C VAL A 155 -5.93 -16.17 2.06
N GLY A 156 -7.00 -16.46 1.33
CA GLY A 156 -8.32 -15.88 1.58
C GLY A 156 -8.49 -14.45 1.06
N LYS A 157 -9.66 -13.86 1.35
CA LYS A 157 -10.03 -12.52 0.84
C LYS A 157 -9.19 -11.38 1.46
N ASP A 158 -8.72 -11.59 2.68
CA ASP A 158 -7.95 -10.61 3.45
C ASP A 158 -6.43 -10.85 3.38
N GLY A 159 -6.02 -11.91 2.69
CA GLY A 159 -4.62 -12.25 2.50
C GLY A 159 -3.92 -11.32 1.50
N VAL A 160 -2.64 -11.12 1.69
CA VAL A 160 -1.82 -10.26 0.85
C VAL A 160 -1.08 -11.08 -0.19
N ILE A 161 -1.21 -10.71 -1.46
CA ILE A 161 -0.46 -11.31 -2.57
C ILE A 161 0.57 -10.30 -3.03
N THR A 162 1.85 -10.67 -2.94
CA THR A 162 2.97 -9.89 -3.48
C THR A 162 3.56 -10.58 -4.69
N VAL A 163 4.08 -9.80 -5.63
CA VAL A 163 4.77 -10.31 -6.81
C VAL A 163 6.23 -9.87 -6.74
N GLU A 164 7.14 -10.83 -6.84
CA GLU A 164 8.58 -10.57 -6.83
C GLU A 164 9.23 -11.24 -8.04
N GLU A 165 10.36 -10.71 -8.47
CA GLU A 165 11.15 -11.31 -9.55
C GLU A 165 11.82 -12.59 -9.03
N ALA A 166 11.51 -13.73 -9.68
CA ALA A 166 12.11 -15.01 -9.33
C ALA A 166 13.56 -15.10 -9.80
N LYS A 167 14.40 -15.82 -9.06
CA LYS A 167 15.76 -16.14 -9.48
C LYS A 167 15.79 -17.25 -10.54
N GLY A 168 14.72 -18.02 -10.65
CA GLY A 168 14.55 -19.12 -11.58
C GLY A 168 13.83 -18.71 -12.87
N ARG A 169 13.55 -19.70 -13.73
CA ARG A 169 12.79 -19.50 -14.97
C ARG A 169 11.29 -19.72 -14.79
N ASP A 170 10.91 -20.43 -13.76
CA ASP A 170 9.53 -20.84 -13.52
C ASP A 170 8.84 -19.89 -12.53
N THR A 171 7.53 -19.72 -12.72
CA THR A 171 6.70 -18.99 -11.75
C THR A 171 6.41 -19.89 -10.56
N GLU A 172 6.74 -19.44 -9.35
CA GLU A 172 6.51 -20.16 -8.11
C GLU A 172 5.48 -19.44 -7.24
N LEU A 173 4.56 -20.19 -6.65
CA LEU A 173 3.62 -19.69 -5.67
C LEU A 173 4.05 -20.16 -4.28
N ASN A 174 4.62 -19.25 -3.49
CA ASN A 174 5.02 -19.50 -2.11
C ASN A 174 4.03 -18.84 -1.15
N VAL A 175 3.55 -19.58 -0.19
CA VAL A 175 2.71 -19.06 0.90
C VAL A 175 3.57 -18.98 2.15
N VAL A 176 3.64 -17.81 2.74
CA VAL A 176 4.45 -17.52 3.93
C VAL A 176 3.60 -16.81 4.97
N GLU A 177 3.96 -16.95 6.23
CA GLU A 177 3.31 -16.20 7.29
C GLU A 177 3.69 -14.72 7.20
N GLY A 178 2.68 -13.86 7.24
CA GLY A 178 2.87 -12.42 7.10
C GLY A 178 1.67 -11.64 7.60
N MET A 179 1.76 -10.33 7.55
CA MET A 179 0.69 -9.42 7.93
C MET A 179 0.78 -8.12 7.17
N GLN A 180 -0.37 -7.56 6.78
CA GLN A 180 -0.46 -6.19 6.30
C GLN A 180 -1.36 -5.36 7.22
N PHE A 181 -0.99 -4.11 7.43
CA PHE A 181 -1.82 -3.13 8.12
C PHE A 181 -1.73 -1.75 7.46
N ASP A 182 -2.80 -0.97 7.62
CA ASP A 182 -3.04 0.32 6.97
C ASP A 182 -2.29 1.47 7.65
N ARG A 183 -0.96 1.43 7.64
CA ARG A 183 -0.07 2.51 8.06
C ARG A 183 1.12 2.58 7.14
N GLY A 184 1.32 3.71 6.50
CA GLY A 184 2.47 3.99 5.66
C GLY A 184 3.64 4.62 6.43
N TYR A 185 4.72 4.88 5.71
CA TYR A 185 5.92 5.49 6.30
C TYR A 185 5.65 6.92 6.79
N LEU A 186 6.25 7.28 7.94
CA LEU A 186 6.12 8.61 8.54
C LEU A 186 6.87 9.72 7.79
N SER A 187 7.82 9.35 6.95
CA SER A 187 8.58 10.30 6.16
C SER A 187 8.96 9.71 4.79
N PRO A 188 8.78 10.46 3.69
CA PRO A 188 9.23 10.02 2.36
C PRO A 188 10.76 9.86 2.27
N TYR A 189 11.53 10.42 3.19
CA TYR A 189 12.98 10.23 3.25
C TYR A 189 13.40 8.82 3.67
N PHE A 190 12.49 7.99 4.16
CA PHE A 190 12.74 6.57 4.41
C PHE A 190 12.70 5.72 3.13
N VAL A 191 12.15 6.22 2.04
CA VAL A 191 12.00 5.50 0.76
C VAL A 191 13.35 4.95 0.28
N THR A 192 13.37 3.67 -0.06
CA THR A 192 14.52 2.96 -0.61
C THR A 192 14.39 2.71 -2.11
N ASN A 193 13.14 2.64 -2.62
CA ASN A 193 12.80 2.47 -4.02
C ASN A 193 12.03 3.70 -4.50
N PRO A 194 12.71 4.71 -5.07
CA PRO A 194 12.07 5.96 -5.50
C PRO A 194 11.07 5.79 -6.64
N ASP A 195 11.30 4.81 -7.53
CA ASP A 195 10.43 4.58 -8.69
C ASP A 195 9.03 4.13 -8.28
N GLN A 196 8.94 3.32 -7.22
CA GLN A 196 7.70 2.83 -6.65
C GLN A 196 7.25 3.61 -5.41
N MET A 197 8.04 4.57 -4.93
CA MET A 197 7.81 5.30 -3.66
C MET A 197 7.59 4.34 -2.48
N LYS A 198 8.42 3.29 -2.38
CA LYS A 198 8.35 2.27 -1.34
C LYS A 198 9.62 2.22 -0.50
N VAL A 199 9.44 1.80 0.75
CA VAL A 199 10.52 1.37 1.63
C VAL A 199 10.58 -0.15 1.57
N GLU A 200 11.72 -0.72 1.24
CA GLU A 200 11.98 -2.15 1.26
C GLU A 200 13.11 -2.43 2.23
N LEU A 201 12.85 -3.24 3.24
CA LEU A 201 13.82 -3.62 4.27
C LEU A 201 14.00 -5.13 4.24
N GLU A 202 15.22 -5.59 3.94
CA GLU A 202 15.60 -7.00 3.93
C GLU A 202 16.15 -7.41 5.29
N ASN A 203 15.62 -8.49 5.85
CA ASN A 203 15.98 -9.03 7.18
C ASN A 203 15.96 -7.98 8.31
N PRO A 204 14.91 -7.13 8.42
CA PRO A 204 14.87 -6.07 9.41
C PRO A 204 14.67 -6.61 10.83
N PHE A 205 15.11 -5.81 11.80
CA PHE A 205 14.56 -5.83 13.14
C PHE A 205 13.26 -5.02 13.19
N LEU A 206 12.31 -5.43 14.02
CA LEU A 206 11.04 -4.75 14.24
C LEU A 206 10.90 -4.39 15.73
N LEU A 207 10.81 -3.11 16.00
CA LEU A 207 10.46 -2.59 17.32
C LEU A 207 8.96 -2.28 17.36
N THR A 208 8.22 -2.92 18.24
CA THR A 208 6.81 -2.63 18.50
C THR A 208 6.70 -1.94 19.85
N PHE A 209 6.27 -0.67 19.84
CA PHE A 209 6.21 0.18 21.02
C PHE A 209 4.83 0.83 21.17
N GLU A 210 4.25 0.74 22.34
CA GLU A 210 2.86 1.18 22.59
C GLU A 210 2.71 2.71 22.60
N LYS A 211 3.76 3.44 23.00
CA LYS A 211 3.73 4.88 23.17
C LYS A 211 4.38 5.63 22.02
N LYS A 212 4.24 6.94 22.07
CA LYS A 212 4.91 7.90 21.20
C LYS A 212 6.40 8.01 21.51
N ILE A 213 7.22 8.13 20.46
CA ILE A 213 8.66 8.37 20.57
C ILE A 213 8.94 9.78 20.05
N SER A 214 9.27 10.70 20.94
CA SER A 214 9.61 12.10 20.62
C SER A 214 11.06 12.44 21.00
N ASN A 215 11.61 11.74 22.00
CA ASN A 215 12.96 11.94 22.50
C ASN A 215 13.87 10.82 21.98
N MET A 216 15.00 11.23 21.41
CA MET A 216 15.97 10.29 20.85
C MET A 216 16.81 9.57 21.92
N ARG A 217 16.97 10.17 23.11
CA ARG A 217 17.87 9.63 24.14
C ARG A 217 17.52 8.21 24.56
N ASP A 218 16.21 7.94 24.72
CA ASP A 218 15.75 6.64 25.17
C ASP A 218 15.97 5.52 24.14
N LEU A 219 16.09 5.92 22.86
CA LEU A 219 16.28 4.99 21.74
C LEU A 219 17.76 4.75 21.39
N LEU A 220 18.66 5.65 21.81
CA LEU A 220 20.08 5.61 21.44
C LEU A 220 20.76 4.25 21.74
N PRO A 221 20.60 3.65 22.94
CA PRO A 221 21.27 2.39 23.26
C PRO A 221 20.85 1.25 22.32
N LEU A 222 19.59 1.24 21.88
CA LEU A 222 19.07 0.25 20.93
C LEU A 222 19.61 0.52 19.53
N LEU A 223 19.64 1.78 19.10
CA LEU A 223 20.13 2.14 17.76
C LEU A 223 21.61 1.82 17.59
N GLU A 224 22.44 2.00 18.62
CA GLU A 224 23.84 1.61 18.59
C GLU A 224 24.00 0.10 18.35
N GLN A 225 23.17 -0.72 19.00
CA GLN A 225 23.18 -2.16 18.77
C GLN A 225 22.75 -2.52 17.33
N VAL A 226 21.71 -1.83 16.82
CA VAL A 226 21.21 -2.02 15.45
C VAL A 226 22.26 -1.63 14.42
N VAL A 227 22.93 -0.49 14.57
CA VAL A 227 24.01 -0.03 13.69
C VAL A 227 25.15 -1.08 13.65
N ASN A 228 25.56 -1.59 14.82
CA ASN A 228 26.60 -2.61 14.90
C ASN A 228 26.23 -3.92 14.22
N SER A 229 24.92 -4.26 14.18
CA SER A 229 24.42 -5.45 13.49
C SER A 229 24.38 -5.31 11.97
N ARG A 230 24.42 -4.10 11.44
CA ARG A 230 24.26 -3.74 10.01
C ARG A 230 22.93 -4.18 9.40
N ARG A 231 21.94 -4.46 10.23
CA ARG A 231 20.59 -4.83 9.77
C ARG A 231 19.65 -3.62 9.82
N PRO A 232 18.64 -3.54 8.92
CA PRO A 232 17.65 -2.50 8.97
C PRO A 232 16.79 -2.58 10.25
N LEU A 233 16.17 -1.45 10.61
CA LEU A 233 15.21 -1.36 11.71
C LEU A 233 13.90 -0.78 11.21
N LEU A 234 12.79 -1.44 11.50
CA LEU A 234 11.46 -0.86 11.43
C LEU A 234 10.97 -0.51 12.83
N ILE A 235 10.57 0.73 13.04
CA ILE A 235 9.94 1.19 14.27
C ILE A 235 8.43 1.29 14.05
N ILE A 236 7.66 0.56 14.85
CA ILE A 236 6.20 0.58 14.87
C ILE A 236 5.79 1.11 16.24
N ALA A 237 5.37 2.37 16.31
CA ALA A 237 5.04 3.04 17.56
C ALA A 237 3.72 3.81 17.43
N GLU A 238 3.15 4.27 18.55
CA GLU A 238 1.96 5.13 18.50
C GLU A 238 2.17 6.31 17.55
N ASP A 239 3.30 6.96 17.67
CA ASP A 239 3.83 7.97 16.75
C ASP A 239 5.34 8.08 16.93
N VAL A 240 6.02 8.60 15.92
CA VAL A 240 7.42 9.04 16.02
C VAL A 240 7.49 10.45 15.46
N ASP A 241 7.84 11.41 16.28
CA ASP A 241 7.86 12.81 15.86
C ASP A 241 9.03 13.61 16.44
N GLY A 242 9.00 14.93 16.23
CA GLY A 242 9.95 15.88 16.79
C GLY A 242 11.41 15.54 16.50
N GLU A 243 12.22 15.60 17.55
CA GLU A 243 13.65 15.32 17.49
C GLU A 243 13.95 13.87 17.08
N ALA A 244 13.13 12.92 17.54
CA ALA A 244 13.33 11.51 17.20
C ALA A 244 13.18 11.25 15.71
N LEU A 245 12.09 11.72 15.09
CA LEU A 245 11.88 11.55 13.65
C LEU A 245 12.97 12.25 12.84
N ALA A 246 13.31 13.49 13.19
CA ALA A 246 14.34 14.26 12.49
C ALA A 246 15.70 13.55 12.53
N THR A 247 16.08 13.01 13.69
CA THR A 247 17.34 12.30 13.86
C THR A 247 17.37 11.00 13.06
N LEU A 248 16.28 10.22 13.05
CA LEU A 248 16.18 9.01 12.24
C LEU A 248 16.33 9.32 10.74
N VAL A 249 15.64 10.36 10.26
CA VAL A 249 15.72 10.81 8.87
C VAL A 249 17.14 11.23 8.49
N VAL A 250 17.80 12.03 9.33
CA VAL A 250 19.18 12.48 9.07
C VAL A 250 20.15 11.30 8.99
N ASN A 251 20.05 10.33 9.91
CA ASN A 251 20.92 9.15 9.91
C ASN A 251 20.62 8.22 8.73
N LYS A 252 19.35 8.12 8.30
CA LYS A 252 18.99 7.41 7.08
C LYS A 252 19.61 8.04 5.84
N ILE A 253 19.50 9.37 5.69
CA ILE A 253 20.08 10.11 4.55
C ILE A 253 21.61 9.98 4.51
N ARG A 254 22.26 10.00 5.68
CA ARG A 254 23.72 9.82 5.81
C ARG A 254 24.17 8.38 5.57
N GLY A 255 23.25 7.44 5.44
CA GLY A 255 23.58 6.01 5.29
C GLY A 255 24.15 5.35 6.55
N THR A 256 24.10 6.02 7.70
CA THR A 256 24.61 5.49 8.97
C THR A 256 23.67 4.44 9.57
N LEU A 257 22.35 4.63 9.34
CA LEU A 257 21.31 3.75 9.85
C LEU A 257 20.27 3.49 8.75
N ASN A 258 20.01 2.23 8.44
CA ASN A 258 18.91 1.86 7.57
C ASN A 258 17.66 1.66 8.42
N VAL A 259 16.77 2.66 8.44
CA VAL A 259 15.61 2.72 9.32
C VAL A 259 14.38 3.22 8.59
N ALA A 260 13.23 2.76 9.02
CA ALA A 260 11.93 3.35 8.72
C ALA A 260 11.07 3.38 9.98
N ALA A 261 10.09 4.27 10.02
CA ALA A 261 9.13 4.38 11.10
C ALA A 261 7.72 4.50 10.55
N VAL A 262 6.78 3.80 11.19
CA VAL A 262 5.36 3.81 10.88
C VAL A 262 4.55 3.95 12.17
N LYS A 263 3.32 4.45 12.06
CA LYS A 263 2.38 4.43 13.19
C LYS A 263 1.86 3.02 13.43
N ALA A 264 1.69 2.68 14.69
CA ALA A 264 1.02 1.44 15.07
C ALA A 264 -0.45 1.45 14.60
N PRO A 265 -0.97 0.30 14.12
CA PRO A 265 -2.35 0.19 13.72
C PRO A 265 -3.29 0.21 14.95
N GLY A 266 -4.51 0.73 14.75
CA GLY A 266 -5.52 0.81 15.81
C GLY A 266 -5.32 1.95 16.81
N PHE A 267 -6.18 2.00 17.82
CA PHE A 267 -6.20 3.01 18.88
C PHE A 267 -6.49 2.33 20.23
N GLY A 268 -5.96 2.91 21.33
CA GLY A 268 -6.20 2.41 22.69
C GLY A 268 -5.83 0.93 22.85
N ASP A 269 -6.69 0.15 23.52
CA ASP A 269 -6.45 -1.28 23.77
C ASP A 269 -6.32 -2.12 22.49
N ARG A 270 -6.96 -1.70 21.40
CA ARG A 270 -6.80 -2.37 20.11
C ARG A 270 -5.39 -2.20 19.54
N ARG A 271 -4.80 -1.01 19.68
CA ARG A 271 -3.41 -0.78 19.28
C ARG A 271 -2.48 -1.73 20.02
N LYS A 272 -2.65 -1.84 21.32
CA LYS A 272 -1.89 -2.75 22.17
C LYS A 272 -2.01 -4.19 21.70
N ALA A 273 -3.24 -4.65 21.46
CA ALA A 273 -3.50 -6.00 20.98
C ALA A 273 -2.90 -6.27 19.60
N MET A 274 -2.92 -5.28 18.69
CA MET A 274 -2.31 -5.42 17.36
C MET A 274 -0.78 -5.39 17.43
N LEU A 275 -0.18 -4.61 18.33
CA LEU A 275 1.27 -4.64 18.57
C LEU A 275 1.72 -6.00 19.12
N GLU A 276 0.92 -6.61 19.99
CA GLU A 276 1.16 -7.98 20.46
C GLU A 276 1.07 -8.99 19.32
N ASP A 277 0.08 -8.89 18.43
CA ASP A 277 -0.07 -9.74 17.26
C ASP A 277 1.15 -9.66 16.34
N ILE A 278 1.63 -8.42 16.07
CA ILE A 278 2.84 -8.19 15.28
C ILE A 278 4.08 -8.77 15.97
N ALA A 279 4.21 -8.57 17.28
CA ALA A 279 5.33 -9.10 18.04
C ALA A 279 5.38 -10.63 18.03
N ILE A 280 4.23 -11.29 18.19
CA ILE A 280 4.10 -12.76 18.11
C ILE A 280 4.47 -13.25 16.71
N LEU A 281 3.95 -12.59 15.66
CA LEU A 281 4.23 -12.94 14.27
C LEU A 281 5.73 -12.84 13.93
N THR A 282 6.41 -11.88 14.52
CA THR A 282 7.82 -11.58 14.20
C THR A 282 8.81 -12.15 15.23
N GLY A 283 8.30 -12.82 16.28
CA GLY A 283 9.11 -13.44 17.33
C GLY A 283 9.75 -12.45 18.30
N GLY A 284 9.25 -11.21 18.36
CA GLY A 284 9.70 -10.17 19.28
C GLY A 284 8.78 -10.03 20.51
N LYS A 285 8.98 -8.92 21.23
CA LYS A 285 8.14 -8.52 22.36
C LYS A 285 7.44 -7.22 22.04
N ALA A 286 6.14 -7.14 22.32
CA ALA A 286 5.44 -5.85 22.33
C ALA A 286 5.86 -5.06 23.57
N ILE A 287 6.46 -3.90 23.35
CA ILE A 287 6.95 -3.06 24.45
C ILE A 287 5.80 -2.20 24.94
N THR A 288 5.15 -2.67 25.98
CA THR A 288 3.99 -2.07 26.62
C THR A 288 4.27 -1.68 28.08
N GLU A 289 3.49 -0.76 28.64
CA GLU A 289 3.64 -0.37 30.04
C GLU A 289 3.46 -1.54 31.00
N ASP A 290 2.57 -2.47 30.70
CA ASP A 290 2.28 -3.63 31.54
C ASP A 290 3.50 -4.56 31.72
N LEU A 291 4.41 -4.56 30.77
CA LEU A 291 5.65 -5.34 30.85
C LEU A 291 6.75 -4.63 31.62
N GLY A 292 6.55 -3.36 31.99
CA GLY A 292 7.55 -2.54 32.69
C GLY A 292 8.86 -2.33 31.89
N LEU A 293 8.87 -2.64 30.60
CA LEU A 293 10.03 -2.48 29.74
C LEU A 293 10.15 -1.04 29.27
N LYS A 294 11.33 -0.47 29.42
CA LYS A 294 11.66 0.87 28.92
C LYS A 294 12.54 0.76 27.69
N LEU A 295 12.39 1.72 26.77
CA LEU A 295 13.18 1.78 25.52
C LEU A 295 14.70 1.72 25.78
N GLU A 296 15.18 2.42 26.83
CA GLU A 296 16.58 2.51 27.20
C GLU A 296 17.22 1.17 27.60
N ASN A 297 16.39 0.19 27.99
CA ASN A 297 16.83 -1.12 28.48
C ASN A 297 16.67 -2.24 27.44
N LEU A 298 16.19 -1.92 26.23
CA LEU A 298 15.94 -2.92 25.19
C LEU A 298 17.21 -3.47 24.59
N GLN A 299 17.15 -4.76 24.29
CA GLN A 299 18.18 -5.48 23.56
C GLN A 299 17.67 -5.90 22.17
N ILE A 300 18.58 -6.17 21.25
CA ILE A 300 18.22 -6.71 19.92
C ILE A 300 17.37 -7.99 20.05
N SER A 301 17.60 -8.79 21.07
CA SER A 301 16.84 -10.03 21.35
C SER A 301 15.37 -9.79 21.71
N ASP A 302 14.98 -8.58 22.07
CA ASP A 302 13.59 -8.20 22.35
C ASP A 302 12.83 -7.80 21.07
N LEU A 303 13.57 -7.52 20.00
CA LEU A 303 13.00 -7.10 18.72
C LEU A 303 12.49 -8.31 17.92
N GLY A 304 11.41 -8.08 17.18
CA GLY A 304 10.97 -9.01 16.16
C GLY A 304 11.90 -9.00 14.95
N THR A 305 11.78 -10.00 14.09
CA THR A 305 12.47 -10.09 12.81
C THR A 305 11.53 -10.64 11.73
N ALA A 306 11.80 -10.29 10.48
CA ALA A 306 11.11 -10.83 9.32
C ALA A 306 12.10 -10.96 8.17
N LYS A 307 11.76 -11.72 7.13
CA LYS A 307 12.56 -11.81 5.92
C LYS A 307 12.56 -10.49 5.15
N LYS A 308 11.39 -9.88 5.01
CA LYS A 308 11.24 -8.61 4.30
C LYS A 308 10.10 -7.78 4.88
N VAL A 309 10.25 -6.47 4.85
CA VAL A 309 9.15 -5.53 5.09
C VAL A 309 9.07 -4.56 3.92
N VAL A 310 7.86 -4.34 3.44
CA VAL A 310 7.55 -3.36 2.39
C VAL A 310 6.58 -2.34 2.93
N ILE A 311 6.90 -1.06 2.77
CA ILE A 311 6.06 0.04 3.24
C ILE A 311 5.82 0.99 2.08
N ASP A 312 4.57 1.29 1.79
CA ASP A 312 4.16 2.36 0.88
C ASP A 312 3.59 3.57 1.65
N LYS A 313 2.90 4.46 0.98
CA LYS A 313 2.30 5.64 1.61
C LYS A 313 1.18 5.32 2.60
N GLU A 314 0.52 4.18 2.44
CA GLU A 314 -0.70 3.82 3.16
C GLU A 314 -0.57 2.54 3.97
N ASN A 315 0.28 1.61 3.53
CA ASN A 315 0.36 0.26 4.07
C ASN A 315 1.76 -0.15 4.49
N THR A 316 1.82 -1.02 5.48
CA THR A 316 3.02 -1.76 5.88
C THR A 316 2.74 -3.25 5.76
N THR A 317 3.57 -3.95 5.00
CA THR A 317 3.50 -5.40 4.79
C THR A 317 4.73 -6.08 5.38
N ILE A 318 4.51 -6.99 6.32
CA ILE A 318 5.53 -7.84 6.92
C ILE A 318 5.45 -9.20 6.21
N ILE A 319 6.56 -9.67 5.66
CA ILE A 319 6.64 -10.90 4.88
C ILE A 319 7.56 -11.86 5.61
N GLU A 320 7.07 -13.08 5.87
CA GLU A 320 7.81 -14.16 6.52
C GLU A 320 8.39 -13.72 7.87
N GLY A 321 7.50 -13.45 8.84
CA GLY A 321 7.87 -13.15 10.22
C GLY A 321 8.54 -14.36 10.89
N ALA A 322 9.49 -14.10 11.78
CA ALA A 322 10.26 -15.14 12.46
C ALA A 322 9.59 -15.71 13.72
N GLY A 323 8.29 -15.45 13.90
CA GLY A 323 7.52 -15.97 15.02
C GLY A 323 7.41 -17.49 14.98
N LYS A 324 7.33 -18.11 16.17
CA LYS A 324 7.16 -19.56 16.26
C LYS A 324 5.73 -19.96 15.89
N PRO A 325 5.52 -20.95 14.99
CA PRO A 325 4.21 -21.37 14.58
C PRO A 325 3.28 -21.71 15.76
N GLU A 326 3.80 -22.31 16.83
CA GLU A 326 3.02 -22.64 18.03
C GLU A 326 2.49 -21.39 18.74
N ALA A 327 3.29 -20.32 18.80
CA ALA A 327 2.90 -19.06 19.42
C ALA A 327 1.81 -18.35 18.58
N ILE A 328 1.95 -18.36 17.27
CA ILE A 328 0.97 -17.81 16.33
C ILE A 328 -0.34 -18.58 16.44
N GLN A 329 -0.30 -19.92 16.43
CA GLN A 329 -1.48 -20.77 16.60
C GLN A 329 -2.16 -20.58 17.97
N GLY A 330 -1.37 -20.39 19.02
CA GLY A 330 -1.88 -20.04 20.35
C GLY A 330 -2.65 -18.72 20.34
N ARG A 331 -2.10 -17.70 19.66
CA ARG A 331 -2.77 -16.39 19.52
C ARG A 331 -4.05 -16.48 18.69
N VAL A 332 -4.04 -17.22 17.59
CA VAL A 332 -5.22 -17.50 16.76
C VAL A 332 -6.35 -18.14 17.59
N LYS A 333 -6.04 -19.14 18.41
CA LYS A 333 -7.02 -19.78 19.31
C LYS A 333 -7.58 -18.78 20.33
N GLN A 334 -6.73 -17.93 20.91
CA GLN A 334 -7.16 -16.90 21.85
C GLN A 334 -8.14 -15.92 21.22
N ILE A 335 -7.84 -15.42 20.00
CA ILE A 335 -8.72 -14.49 19.29
C ILE A 335 -10.04 -15.16 18.94
N ARG A 336 -10.05 -16.42 18.49
CA ARG A 336 -11.28 -17.18 18.22
C ARG A 336 -12.16 -17.32 19.46
N SER A 337 -11.56 -17.63 20.61
CA SER A 337 -12.29 -17.69 21.87
C SER A 337 -12.89 -16.32 22.27
N GLN A 338 -12.17 -15.22 22.01
CA GLN A 338 -12.69 -13.87 22.25
C GLN A 338 -13.88 -13.55 21.33
N ILE A 339 -13.86 -13.99 20.06
CA ILE A 339 -14.98 -13.82 19.11
C ILE A 339 -16.22 -14.55 19.64
N GLU A 340 -16.07 -15.80 20.13
CA GLU A 340 -17.17 -16.60 20.67
C GLU A 340 -17.77 -15.98 21.94
N GLN A 341 -16.95 -15.41 22.79
CA GLN A 341 -17.36 -14.80 24.06
C GLN A 341 -17.90 -13.38 23.93
N SER A 342 -17.59 -12.69 22.85
CA SER A 342 -18.04 -11.31 22.64
C SER A 342 -19.55 -11.27 22.40
N THR A 343 -20.21 -10.31 23.05
CA THR A 343 -21.66 -10.03 22.84
C THR A 343 -21.91 -8.86 21.91
N SER A 344 -20.85 -8.10 21.56
CA SER A 344 -20.91 -6.94 20.67
C SER A 344 -20.58 -7.36 19.24
N ASP A 345 -21.48 -7.09 18.30
CA ASP A 345 -21.25 -7.40 16.88
C ASP A 345 -20.06 -6.59 16.32
N TYR A 346 -19.92 -5.34 16.76
CA TYR A 346 -18.77 -4.50 16.41
C TYR A 346 -17.43 -5.06 16.90
N ASP A 347 -17.37 -5.54 18.14
CA ASP A 347 -16.14 -6.14 18.68
C ASP A 347 -15.84 -7.47 17.99
N LYS A 348 -16.86 -8.29 17.67
CA LYS A 348 -16.70 -9.51 16.87
C LYS A 348 -16.09 -9.19 15.50
N GLU A 349 -16.62 -8.20 14.80
CA GLU A 349 -16.10 -7.78 13.50
C GLU A 349 -14.61 -7.38 13.60
N LYS A 350 -14.23 -6.58 14.61
CA LYS A 350 -12.85 -6.16 14.80
C LYS A 350 -11.90 -7.28 15.24
N LEU A 351 -12.39 -8.26 15.97
CA LEU A 351 -11.64 -9.47 16.30
C LEU A 351 -11.48 -10.38 15.06
N GLN A 352 -12.50 -10.45 14.19
CA GLN A 352 -12.42 -11.19 12.93
C GLN A 352 -11.40 -10.56 11.97
N GLU A 353 -11.36 -9.22 11.85
CA GLU A 353 -10.34 -8.49 11.09
C GLU A 353 -8.92 -8.81 11.59
N ARG A 354 -8.71 -8.84 12.92
CA ARG A 354 -7.41 -9.21 13.50
C ARG A 354 -7.04 -10.67 13.22
N LEU A 355 -8.02 -11.56 13.35
CA LEU A 355 -7.82 -12.98 13.06
C LEU A 355 -7.42 -13.19 11.59
N ALA A 356 -8.12 -12.55 10.68
CA ALA A 356 -7.83 -12.63 9.25
C ALA A 356 -6.40 -12.18 8.94
N LYS A 357 -5.96 -11.04 9.53
CA LYS A 357 -4.58 -10.53 9.36
C LYS A 357 -3.50 -11.45 9.92
N LEU A 358 -3.82 -12.28 10.91
CA LEU A 358 -2.85 -13.18 11.54
C LEU A 358 -2.78 -14.55 10.86
N VAL A 359 -3.88 -14.97 10.21
CA VAL A 359 -4.01 -16.28 9.55
C VAL A 359 -3.71 -16.21 8.05
N GLY A 360 -3.95 -15.04 7.44
CA GLY A 360 -3.75 -14.79 6.02
C GLY A 360 -2.40 -14.26 5.73
#